data_9d28c9365755bb33a520f47925f17856
#
_entry.id   9d28c9365755bb33a520f47925f17856
#
_cell.length_a   1.000
_cell.length_b   1.000
_cell.length_c   1.000
_cell.angle_alpha   90.00
_cell.angle_beta   90.00
_cell.angle_gamma   90.00
#
_symmetry.space_group_name_H-M   'P 1'
#
loop_
_entity.id
_entity.type
_entity.pdbx_description
1 polymer ?
#
loop_
_entity_poly.entity_id
_entity_poly.type
_entity_poly.pdbx_seq_one_letter_code
_entity_poly.pdbx_strand_id
1 'polypeptide(L)'
;MPRETSSHIAIVGGGLCGLSLAIALKARGIPFRIYETRSSFTELGAGINIGPNTLCTFQLIDPSLYQALEKIWCRNPPGQEDVWMQIRLGAPSGKYDDAHLVTELMAPPTGNVTVQRNALLQILAERVGQGNAVFDKKFVNYRCDGDGVILSFADGTEERASAVIACDGIHSAVRQAMLDPKDPAANPQYAGVGVYRGIVATVSKLS
;
A
#
# COMPACT_ATOMS: atom_id res chain seq x y z
N MET A 1 15.32 25.80 28.02
CA MET A 1 14.82 24.43 28.23
C MET A 1 15.35 23.58 27.10
N PRO A 2 15.94 22.40 27.37
CA PRO A 2 16.30 21.48 26.28
C PRO A 2 15.01 21.14 25.52
N ARG A 3 15.00 21.35 24.21
CA ARG A 3 13.93 20.84 23.34
C ARG A 3 13.99 19.31 23.43
N GLU A 4 12.92 18.67 23.89
CA GLU A 4 12.78 17.23 23.76
C GLU A 4 12.97 16.89 22.29
N THR A 5 14.08 16.23 21.98
CA THR A 5 14.34 15.72 20.63
C THR A 5 13.38 14.56 20.42
N SER A 6 12.27 14.83 19.78
CA SER A 6 11.35 13.78 19.33
C SER A 6 12.10 12.91 18.32
N SER A 7 12.61 11.77 18.79
CA SER A 7 13.46 10.88 17.97
C SER A 7 12.61 9.82 17.27
N HIS A 8 11.56 10.21 16.56
CA HIS A 8 10.75 9.27 15.79
C HIS A 8 10.82 9.54 14.29
N ILE A 9 10.55 8.52 13.51
CA ILE A 9 10.35 8.63 12.05
C ILE A 9 8.88 9.00 11.81
N ALA A 10 8.65 10.08 11.06
CA ALA A 10 7.32 10.45 10.59
C ALA A 10 6.97 9.67 9.32
N ILE A 11 5.88 8.93 9.33
CA ILE A 11 5.32 8.24 8.17
C ILE A 11 4.11 9.04 7.71
N VAL A 12 4.14 9.61 6.51
CA VAL A 12 3.00 10.33 5.94
C VAL A 12 2.18 9.37 5.08
N GLY A 13 0.96 9.07 5.52
CA GLY A 13 0.03 8.14 4.90
C GLY A 13 -0.08 6.79 5.60
N GLY A 14 -1.29 6.44 6.04
CA GLY A 14 -1.65 5.20 6.72
C GLY A 14 -2.24 4.12 5.80
N GLY A 15 -1.86 4.12 4.50
CA GLY A 15 -2.23 3.07 3.57
C GLY A 15 -1.38 1.80 3.73
N LEU A 16 -1.53 0.85 2.82
CA LEU A 16 -0.82 -0.45 2.88
C LEU A 16 0.70 -0.29 3.01
N CYS A 17 1.29 0.68 2.30
CA CYS A 17 2.73 0.96 2.35
C CYS A 17 3.15 1.47 3.73
N GLY A 18 2.48 2.51 4.24
CA GLY A 18 2.82 3.12 5.54
C GLY A 18 2.64 2.16 6.71
N LEU A 19 1.56 1.37 6.70
CA LEU A 19 1.33 0.35 7.73
C LEU A 19 2.37 -0.77 7.67
N SER A 20 2.75 -1.25 6.48
CA SER A 20 3.81 -2.26 6.33
C SER A 20 5.16 -1.75 6.84
N LEU A 21 5.51 -0.50 6.52
CA LEU A 21 6.72 0.15 7.03
C LEU A 21 6.66 0.26 8.57
N ALA A 22 5.51 0.69 9.11
CA ALA A 22 5.32 0.83 10.55
C ALA A 22 5.52 -0.50 11.30
N ILE A 23 5.02 -1.61 10.76
CA ILE A 23 5.24 -2.96 11.32
C ILE A 23 6.74 -3.30 11.30
N ALA A 24 7.43 -3.02 10.21
CA ALA A 24 8.86 -3.28 10.08
C ALA A 24 9.71 -2.45 11.07
N LEU A 25 9.35 -1.19 11.30
CA LEU A 25 10.00 -0.32 12.28
C LEU A 25 9.71 -0.78 13.71
N LYS A 26 8.44 -1.13 14.00
CA LYS A 26 8.02 -1.66 15.29
C LYS A 26 8.79 -2.92 15.68
N ALA A 27 8.94 -3.86 14.73
CA ALA A 27 9.69 -5.10 14.95
C ALA A 27 11.18 -4.86 15.27
N ARG A 28 11.70 -3.69 14.92
CA ARG A 28 13.11 -3.27 15.18
C ARG A 28 13.25 -2.29 16.34
N GLY A 29 12.16 -1.99 17.05
CA GLY A 29 12.18 -1.03 18.15
C GLY A 29 12.48 0.41 17.72
N ILE A 30 12.29 0.74 16.44
CA ILE A 30 12.53 2.09 15.90
C ILE A 30 11.27 2.93 16.13
N PRO A 31 11.35 4.05 16.89
CA PRO A 31 10.21 4.91 17.13
C PRO A 31 9.67 5.52 15.84
N PHE A 32 8.35 5.49 15.66
CA PHE A 32 7.68 6.08 14.52
C PHE A 32 6.31 6.65 14.90
N ARG A 33 5.76 7.49 14.03
CA ARG A 33 4.38 7.97 14.10
C ARG A 33 3.81 8.11 12.70
N ILE A 34 2.60 7.59 12.49
CA ILE A 34 1.87 7.70 11.22
C ILE A 34 0.98 8.95 11.28
N TYR A 35 1.00 9.76 10.23
CA TYR A 35 0.09 10.88 10.03
C TYR A 35 -0.82 10.55 8.86
N GLU A 36 -2.11 10.34 9.16
CA GLU A 36 -3.13 9.93 8.19
C GLU A 36 -4.15 11.03 7.99
N THR A 37 -4.47 11.33 6.73
CA THR A 37 -5.42 12.39 6.36
C THR A 37 -6.85 12.04 6.75
N ARG A 38 -7.21 10.75 6.74
CA ARG A 38 -8.55 10.27 7.11
C ARG A 38 -8.68 10.15 8.63
N SER A 39 -9.94 10.05 9.08
CA SER A 39 -10.27 9.86 10.51
C SER A 39 -10.03 8.44 11.02
N SER A 40 -9.71 7.50 10.15
CA SER A 40 -9.42 6.10 10.50
C SER A 40 -8.70 5.38 9.37
N PHE A 41 -8.15 4.20 9.67
CA PHE A 41 -7.63 3.29 8.65
C PHE A 41 -8.78 2.62 7.91
N THR A 42 -9.29 3.26 6.88
CA THR A 42 -10.35 2.73 6.01
C THR A 42 -10.01 2.97 4.56
N GLU A 43 -10.37 2.03 3.72
CA GLU A 43 -10.17 2.13 2.29
C GLU A 43 -11.37 1.58 1.53
N LEU A 44 -11.88 2.36 0.60
CA LEU A 44 -12.85 1.87 -0.37
C LEU A 44 -12.04 1.15 -1.46
N GLY A 45 -12.30 -0.14 -1.64
CA GLY A 45 -11.57 -0.85 -2.68
C GLY A 45 -12.03 -2.29 -2.89
N ALA A 46 -11.85 -2.72 -4.13
CA ALA A 46 -11.99 -4.10 -4.55
C ALA A 46 -10.81 -4.95 -4.03
N GLY A 47 -10.56 -6.10 -4.63
CA GLY A 47 -9.40 -6.92 -4.33
C GLY A 47 -8.07 -6.24 -4.70
N ILE A 48 -7.02 -6.74 -4.10
CA ILE A 48 -5.63 -6.45 -4.47
C ILE A 48 -4.89 -7.76 -4.71
N ASN A 49 -4.07 -7.78 -5.74
CA ASN A 49 -3.22 -8.90 -6.06
C ASN A 49 -1.88 -8.77 -5.33
N ILE A 50 -1.45 -9.84 -4.72
CA ILE A 50 -0.21 -9.93 -3.95
C ILE A 50 0.69 -10.97 -4.63
N GLY A 51 1.88 -10.53 -5.03
CA GLY A 51 2.88 -11.40 -5.64
C GLY A 51 3.83 -12.03 -4.61
N PRO A 52 4.67 -12.98 -5.05
CA PRO A 52 5.64 -13.67 -4.19
C PRO A 52 6.57 -12.71 -3.43
N ASN A 53 6.98 -11.60 -4.06
CA ASN A 53 7.83 -10.56 -3.46
C ASN A 53 7.18 -9.92 -2.23
N THR A 54 5.88 -9.60 -2.30
CA THR A 54 5.14 -9.02 -1.18
C THR A 54 4.95 -10.04 -0.07
N LEU A 55 4.62 -11.30 -0.41
CA LEU A 55 4.48 -12.38 0.58
C LEU A 55 5.80 -12.64 1.31
N CYS A 56 6.91 -12.67 0.58
CA CYS A 56 8.25 -12.78 1.16
C CYS A 56 8.54 -11.59 2.10
N THR A 57 8.20 -10.37 1.69
CA THR A 57 8.37 -9.18 2.53
C THR A 57 7.55 -9.29 3.82
N PHE A 58 6.29 -9.69 3.74
CA PHE A 58 5.46 -9.87 4.94
C PHE A 58 6.02 -10.92 5.88
N GLN A 59 6.53 -12.03 5.34
CA GLN A 59 7.18 -13.05 6.14
C GLN A 59 8.45 -12.56 6.85
N LEU A 60 9.22 -11.68 6.19
CA LEU A 60 10.44 -11.09 6.74
C LEU A 60 10.18 -10.04 7.83
N ILE A 61 9.12 -9.24 7.68
CA ILE A 61 8.81 -8.19 8.65
C ILE A 61 8.01 -8.70 9.86
N ASP A 62 7.12 -9.66 9.63
CA ASP A 62 6.30 -10.31 10.67
C ASP A 62 5.75 -11.65 10.15
N PRO A 63 6.34 -12.80 10.55
CA PRO A 63 5.84 -14.12 10.13
C PRO A 63 4.36 -14.38 10.49
N SER A 64 3.86 -13.77 11.58
CA SER A 64 2.45 -13.91 11.97
C SER A 64 1.49 -13.19 11.02
N LEU A 65 1.98 -12.16 10.32
CA LEU A 65 1.25 -11.45 9.28
C LEU A 65 0.98 -12.37 8.07
N TYR A 66 1.98 -13.12 7.66
CA TYR A 66 1.83 -14.12 6.59
C TYR A 66 0.72 -15.13 6.92
N GLN A 67 0.75 -15.70 8.14
CA GLN A 67 -0.27 -16.65 8.61
C GLN A 67 -1.68 -16.03 8.67
N ALA A 68 -1.78 -14.73 9.00
CA ALA A 68 -3.07 -14.04 8.99
C ALA A 68 -3.61 -13.85 7.57
N LEU A 69 -2.74 -13.61 6.60
CA LEU A 69 -3.10 -13.50 5.18
C LEU A 69 -3.61 -14.82 4.61
N GLU A 70 -3.00 -15.95 4.99
CA GLU A 70 -3.44 -17.28 4.56
C GLU A 70 -4.92 -17.55 4.85
N LYS A 71 -5.48 -16.91 5.86
CA LYS A 71 -6.89 -17.09 6.24
C LYS A 71 -7.88 -16.30 5.38
N ILE A 72 -7.40 -15.31 4.63
CA ILE A 72 -8.26 -14.39 3.87
C ILE A 72 -7.95 -14.34 2.38
N TRP A 73 -6.90 -15.01 1.94
CA TRP A 73 -6.50 -14.97 0.54
C TRP A 73 -7.27 -15.95 -0.34
N CYS A 74 -7.38 -15.61 -1.60
CA CYS A 74 -7.79 -16.52 -2.66
C CYS A 74 -6.57 -16.82 -3.53
N ARG A 75 -6.35 -18.09 -3.85
CA ARG A 75 -5.29 -18.56 -4.73
C ARG A 75 -5.87 -19.08 -6.04
N ASN A 76 -5.00 -19.20 -7.03
CA ASN A 76 -5.34 -19.87 -8.28
C ASN A 76 -5.76 -21.32 -8.06
N PRO A 77 -6.60 -21.88 -8.94
CA PRO A 77 -6.99 -23.27 -8.87
C PRO A 77 -5.80 -24.23 -9.12
N PRO A 78 -5.94 -25.51 -8.74
CA PRO A 78 -4.92 -26.51 -9.01
C PRO A 78 -4.49 -26.56 -10.49
N GLY A 79 -3.18 -26.66 -10.70
CA GLY A 79 -2.54 -26.62 -12.02
C GLY A 79 -2.23 -25.20 -12.55
N GLN A 80 -2.61 -24.14 -11.82
CA GLN A 80 -2.30 -22.76 -12.14
C GLN A 80 -1.65 -22.00 -10.96
N GLU A 81 -1.09 -22.74 -10.01
CA GLU A 81 -0.60 -22.19 -8.74
C GLU A 81 0.44 -21.10 -8.95
N ASP A 82 1.28 -21.23 -9.96
CA ASP A 82 2.37 -20.29 -10.27
C ASP A 82 1.98 -19.19 -11.26
N VAL A 83 0.76 -19.18 -11.78
CA VAL A 83 0.31 -18.18 -12.74
C VAL A 83 0.08 -16.85 -12.05
N TRP A 84 0.72 -15.79 -12.54
CA TRP A 84 0.46 -14.43 -12.13
C TRP A 84 -0.73 -13.81 -12.86
N MET A 85 -0.69 -13.90 -14.19
CA MET A 85 -1.68 -13.25 -15.05
C MET A 85 -1.74 -13.94 -16.41
N GLN A 86 -2.95 -14.06 -16.95
CA GLN A 86 -3.18 -14.43 -18.34
C GLN A 86 -3.61 -13.22 -19.13
N ILE A 87 -2.96 -12.96 -20.25
CA ILE A 87 -3.34 -11.91 -21.20
C ILE A 87 -4.12 -12.59 -22.32
N ARG A 88 -5.37 -12.17 -22.53
CA ARG A 88 -6.29 -12.73 -23.49
C ARG A 88 -6.83 -11.65 -24.42
N LEU A 89 -7.22 -12.03 -25.64
CA LEU A 89 -7.90 -11.12 -26.53
C LEU A 89 -9.28 -10.77 -25.96
N GLY A 90 -9.62 -9.48 -25.99
CA GLY A 90 -10.94 -8.99 -25.58
C GLY A 90 -11.97 -9.03 -26.69
N ALA A 91 -11.57 -9.38 -27.91
CA ALA A 91 -12.43 -9.56 -29.08
C ALA A 91 -11.70 -10.42 -30.12
N PRO A 92 -12.39 -11.11 -31.03
CA PRO A 92 -11.77 -11.86 -32.10
C PRO A 92 -10.85 -10.98 -32.95
N SER A 93 -9.69 -11.52 -33.35
CA SER A 93 -8.72 -10.80 -34.19
C SER A 93 -8.01 -11.75 -35.16
N GLY A 94 -8.23 -11.54 -36.44
CA GLY A 94 -7.68 -12.39 -37.48
C GLY A 94 -8.18 -13.84 -37.36
N LYS A 95 -7.26 -14.78 -37.17
CA LYS A 95 -7.55 -16.20 -36.99
C LYS A 95 -7.85 -16.61 -35.52
N TYR A 96 -7.79 -15.67 -34.60
CA TYR A 96 -7.96 -15.94 -33.18
C TYR A 96 -9.36 -15.60 -32.72
N ASP A 97 -9.96 -16.52 -31.97
CA ASP A 97 -11.26 -16.36 -31.36
C ASP A 97 -11.22 -15.41 -30.18
N ASP A 98 -12.41 -15.03 -29.68
CA ASP A 98 -12.57 -14.29 -28.43
C ASP A 98 -11.96 -15.07 -27.27
N ALA A 99 -11.38 -14.33 -26.33
CA ALA A 99 -10.67 -14.85 -25.18
C ALA A 99 -9.44 -15.74 -25.50
N HIS A 100 -8.92 -15.71 -26.76
CA HIS A 100 -7.69 -16.42 -27.10
C HIS A 100 -6.54 -16.03 -26.16
N LEU A 101 -5.85 -17.03 -25.59
CA LEU A 101 -4.69 -16.79 -24.72
C LEU A 101 -3.51 -16.28 -25.54
N VAL A 102 -3.12 -15.04 -25.31
CA VAL A 102 -1.95 -14.43 -25.96
C VAL A 102 -0.67 -14.82 -25.25
N THR A 103 -0.65 -14.71 -23.93
CA THR A 103 0.49 -15.10 -23.10
C THR A 103 0.08 -15.29 -21.65
N GLU A 104 0.92 -16.01 -20.92
CA GLU A 104 0.79 -16.25 -19.51
C GLU A 104 2.05 -15.77 -18.79
N LEU A 105 1.87 -14.97 -17.75
CA LEU A 105 2.97 -14.51 -16.90
C LEU A 105 3.03 -15.40 -15.66
N MET A 106 4.20 -15.93 -15.39
CA MET A 106 4.45 -16.81 -14.24
C MET A 106 5.08 -16.04 -13.09
N ALA A 107 4.72 -16.37 -11.86
CA ALA A 107 5.31 -15.84 -10.63
C ALA A 107 5.43 -16.92 -9.54
N PRO A 108 6.29 -17.92 -9.73
CA PRO A 108 6.47 -18.96 -8.73
C PRO A 108 7.08 -18.38 -7.44
N PRO A 109 6.88 -19.02 -6.27
CA PRO A 109 6.14 -20.28 -6.09
C PRO A 109 4.64 -20.11 -5.76
N THR A 110 4.11 -18.91 -5.78
CA THR A 110 2.76 -18.61 -5.26
C THR A 110 1.78 -18.12 -6.31
N GLY A 111 2.27 -17.70 -7.48
CA GLY A 111 1.45 -17.08 -8.50
C GLY A 111 0.73 -15.82 -8.01
N ASN A 112 -0.49 -15.66 -8.47
CA ASN A 112 -1.37 -14.57 -8.03
C ASN A 112 -2.12 -14.97 -6.76
N VAL A 113 -1.91 -14.22 -5.70
CA VAL A 113 -2.71 -14.27 -4.48
C VAL A 113 -3.58 -13.04 -4.42
N THR A 114 -4.88 -13.21 -4.30
CA THR A 114 -5.83 -12.09 -4.23
C THR A 114 -6.43 -12.00 -2.82
N VAL A 115 -6.47 -10.79 -2.27
CA VAL A 115 -7.13 -10.51 -1.00
C VAL A 115 -8.06 -9.30 -1.14
N GLN A 116 -9.09 -9.25 -0.30
CA GLN A 116 -9.89 -8.04 -0.18
C GLN A 116 -9.04 -6.93 0.45
N ARG A 117 -8.91 -5.79 -0.25
CA ARG A 117 -7.99 -4.71 0.13
C ARG A 117 -8.26 -4.15 1.54
N ASN A 118 -9.53 -3.99 1.90
CA ASN A 118 -9.88 -3.51 3.25
C ASN A 118 -9.55 -4.54 4.34
N ALA A 119 -9.75 -5.84 4.09
CA ALA A 119 -9.37 -6.88 5.06
C ALA A 119 -7.85 -6.91 5.30
N LEU A 120 -7.04 -6.77 4.25
CA LEU A 120 -5.60 -6.61 4.38
C LEU A 120 -5.24 -5.37 5.21
N LEU A 121 -5.87 -4.22 4.93
CA LEU A 121 -5.62 -2.98 5.64
C LEU A 121 -5.91 -3.12 7.15
N GLN A 122 -7.02 -3.77 7.52
CA GLN A 122 -7.37 -4.00 8.93
C GLN A 122 -6.34 -4.90 9.62
N ILE A 123 -5.91 -5.98 8.98
CA ILE A 123 -4.87 -6.86 9.52
C ILE A 123 -3.57 -6.08 9.81
N LEU A 124 -3.17 -5.17 8.91
CA LEU A 124 -1.98 -4.35 9.10
C LEU A 124 -2.19 -3.31 10.22
N ALA A 125 -3.34 -2.65 10.24
CA ALA A 125 -3.68 -1.62 11.23
C ALA A 125 -3.71 -2.17 12.67
N GLU A 126 -4.26 -3.38 12.86
CA GLU A 126 -4.26 -4.07 14.16
C GLU A 126 -2.84 -4.31 14.69
N ARG A 127 -1.90 -4.70 13.82
CA ARG A 127 -0.51 -4.93 14.21
C ARG A 127 0.24 -3.66 14.57
N VAL A 128 -0.02 -2.58 13.87
CA VAL A 128 0.56 -1.26 14.18
C VAL A 128 0.04 -0.78 15.53
N GLY A 129 -1.26 -0.87 15.76
CA GLY A 129 -1.94 -0.33 16.95
C GLY A 129 -2.29 1.15 16.77
N GLN A 130 -3.48 1.55 17.20
CA GLN A 130 -4.01 2.91 17.00
C GLN A 130 -3.16 4.01 17.67
N GLY A 131 -2.50 3.71 18.79
CA GLY A 131 -1.66 4.68 19.50
C GLY A 131 -0.44 5.20 18.72
N ASN A 132 -0.09 4.55 17.60
CA ASN A 132 1.01 4.94 16.73
C ASN A 132 0.59 5.81 15.54
N ALA A 133 -0.69 6.18 15.44
CA ALA A 133 -1.21 6.98 14.36
C ALA A 133 -1.91 8.24 14.87
N VAL A 134 -1.80 9.32 14.12
CA VAL A 134 -2.54 10.56 14.29
C VAL A 134 -3.39 10.74 13.03
N PHE A 135 -4.70 10.72 13.24
CA PHE A 135 -5.69 10.87 12.17
C PHE A 135 -6.06 12.35 11.95
N ASP A 136 -6.79 12.61 10.87
CA ASP A 136 -7.20 13.96 10.44
C ASP A 136 -6.00 14.90 10.24
N LYS A 137 -4.81 14.33 9.92
CA LYS A 137 -3.54 15.01 9.71
C LYS A 137 -3.17 15.05 8.23
N LYS A 138 -3.71 16.03 7.51
CA LYS A 138 -3.36 16.26 6.11
C LYS A 138 -2.04 17.02 6.03
N PHE A 139 -1.00 16.36 5.56
CA PHE A 139 0.31 16.95 5.30
C PHE A 139 0.22 18.06 4.25
N VAL A 140 0.95 19.15 4.47
CA VAL A 140 1.03 20.31 3.56
C VAL A 140 2.45 20.53 3.08
N ASN A 141 3.42 20.59 4.01
CA ASN A 141 4.81 20.89 3.68
C ASN A 141 5.76 20.39 4.78
N TYR A 142 7.04 20.44 4.52
CA TYR A 142 8.09 20.22 5.51
C TYR A 142 9.23 21.21 5.36
N ARG A 143 10.01 21.38 6.42
CA ARG A 143 11.29 22.11 6.40
C ARG A 143 12.33 21.34 7.21
N CYS A 144 13.59 21.42 6.79
CA CYS A 144 14.70 20.93 7.61
C CYS A 144 14.89 21.81 8.85
N ASP A 145 15.19 21.18 9.99
CA ASP A 145 15.44 21.84 11.26
C ASP A 145 16.62 21.13 12.00
N GLY A 146 17.83 21.62 11.74
CA GLY A 146 19.02 21.01 12.26
C GLY A 146 19.22 19.58 11.74
N ASP A 147 19.17 18.61 12.65
CA ASP A 147 19.30 17.18 12.40
C ASP A 147 17.96 16.45 12.15
N GLY A 148 16.87 17.21 12.04
CA GLY A 148 15.52 16.68 11.84
C GLY A 148 14.71 17.45 10.82
N VAL A 149 13.41 17.16 10.81
CA VAL A 149 12.43 17.80 9.94
C VAL A 149 11.24 18.25 10.75
N ILE A 150 10.62 19.36 10.34
CA ILE A 150 9.34 19.84 10.86
C ILE A 150 8.31 19.68 9.75
N LEU A 151 7.25 18.92 10.03
CA LEU A 151 6.11 18.71 9.16
C LEU A 151 5.03 19.74 9.52
N SER A 152 4.41 20.36 8.52
CA SER A 152 3.28 21.27 8.69
C SER A 152 2.02 20.60 8.14
N PHE A 153 0.91 20.74 8.88
CA PHE A 153 -0.38 20.14 8.53
C PHE A 153 -1.45 21.21 8.24
N ALA A 154 -2.50 20.80 7.52
CA ALA A 154 -3.57 21.70 7.09
C ALA A 154 -4.39 22.29 8.26
N ASP A 155 -4.35 21.67 9.43
CA ASP A 155 -4.97 22.18 10.66
C ASP A 155 -4.13 23.27 11.36
N GLY A 156 -3.02 23.68 10.75
CA GLY A 156 -2.10 24.69 11.28
C GLY A 156 -1.10 24.19 12.33
N THR A 157 -1.12 22.91 12.65
CA THR A 157 -0.15 22.31 13.58
C THR A 157 1.17 21.96 12.90
N GLU A 158 2.23 21.89 13.70
CA GLU A 158 3.54 21.42 13.28
C GLU A 158 4.02 20.27 14.18
N GLU A 159 4.74 19.33 13.61
CA GLU A 159 5.35 18.19 14.32
C GLU A 159 6.81 18.02 13.91
N ARG A 160 7.68 17.84 14.90
CA ARG A 160 9.12 17.58 14.66
C ARG A 160 9.40 16.09 14.66
N ALA A 161 10.17 15.63 13.69
CA ALA A 161 10.61 14.23 13.57
C ALA A 161 12.10 14.19 13.18
N SER A 162 12.75 13.01 13.38
CA SER A 162 14.12 12.78 12.91
C SER A 162 14.21 12.70 11.39
N ALA A 163 13.17 12.11 10.76
CA ALA A 163 13.06 11.95 9.33
C ALA A 163 11.60 11.84 8.93
N VAL A 164 11.29 12.09 7.64
CA VAL A 164 9.99 11.85 7.05
C VAL A 164 10.10 10.81 5.94
N ILE A 165 9.16 9.85 5.93
CA ILE A 165 9.02 8.85 4.87
C ILE A 165 7.63 9.00 4.25
N ALA A 166 7.60 9.26 2.94
CA ALA A 166 6.38 9.43 2.17
C ALA A 166 5.75 8.07 1.84
N CYS A 167 4.53 7.85 2.32
CA CYS A 167 3.67 6.71 2.01
C CYS A 167 2.27 7.17 1.58
N ASP A 168 2.16 8.41 1.09
CA ASP A 168 0.92 9.13 0.77
C ASP A 168 0.41 8.88 -0.66
N GLY A 169 0.97 7.90 -1.35
CA GLY A 169 0.44 7.30 -2.57
C GLY A 169 0.71 8.08 -3.85
N ILE A 170 -0.14 7.84 -4.87
CA ILE A 170 0.08 8.35 -6.23
C ILE A 170 0.01 9.88 -6.29
N HIS A 171 -0.80 10.51 -5.47
CA HIS A 171 -0.94 11.96 -5.36
C HIS A 171 -0.10 12.57 -4.22
N SER A 172 1.06 11.98 -3.96
CA SER A 172 1.94 12.32 -2.84
C SER A 172 2.23 13.81 -2.75
N ALA A 173 1.78 14.42 -1.65
CA ALA A 173 2.08 15.80 -1.31
C ALA A 173 3.55 15.95 -0.85
N VAL A 174 4.10 14.92 -0.20
CA VAL A 174 5.51 14.91 0.19
C VAL A 174 6.40 14.94 -1.05
N ARG A 175 6.09 14.13 -2.08
CA ARG A 175 6.84 14.14 -3.35
C ARG A 175 6.78 15.52 -4.02
N GLN A 176 5.61 16.15 -4.04
CA GLN A 176 5.44 17.50 -4.59
C GLN A 176 6.23 18.55 -3.83
N ALA A 177 6.35 18.42 -2.50
CA ALA A 177 7.15 19.32 -1.68
C ALA A 177 8.67 19.09 -1.85
N MET A 178 9.09 17.88 -2.22
CA MET A 178 10.50 17.53 -2.41
C MET A 178 11.07 17.91 -3.79
N LEU A 179 10.24 17.89 -4.82
CA LEU A 179 10.66 18.07 -6.21
C LEU A 179 10.36 19.49 -6.68
N ASP A 180 11.13 19.95 -7.67
CA ASP A 180 10.79 21.18 -8.39
C ASP A 180 9.37 21.03 -8.99
N PRO A 181 8.49 22.04 -8.87
CA PRO A 181 7.16 22.00 -9.48
C PRO A 181 7.16 21.74 -11.00
N LYS A 182 8.26 22.02 -11.66
CA LYS A 182 8.47 21.75 -13.10
C LYS A 182 8.96 20.34 -13.39
N ASP A 183 9.36 19.58 -12.37
CA ASP A 183 9.80 18.20 -12.55
C ASP A 183 8.58 17.34 -12.94
N PRO A 184 8.60 16.64 -14.09
CA PRO A 184 7.50 15.79 -14.50
C PRO A 184 7.18 14.66 -13.50
N ALA A 185 8.14 14.27 -12.65
CA ALA A 185 7.93 13.29 -11.60
C ALA A 185 7.15 13.84 -10.39
N ALA A 186 6.99 15.16 -10.26
CA ALA A 186 6.24 15.77 -9.15
C ALA A 186 4.75 15.36 -9.17
N ASN A 187 4.18 15.16 -10.35
CA ASN A 187 2.77 14.85 -10.53
C ASN A 187 2.54 13.51 -11.25
N PRO A 188 1.47 12.77 -10.91
CA PRO A 188 1.12 11.55 -11.63
C PRO A 188 0.72 11.87 -13.07
N GLN A 189 1.13 11.00 -13.99
CA GLN A 189 0.77 11.10 -15.39
C GLN A 189 -0.14 9.95 -15.80
N TYR A 190 -1.08 10.22 -16.71
CA TYR A 190 -1.94 9.20 -17.28
C TYR A 190 -1.14 8.25 -18.18
N ALA A 191 -1.20 6.95 -17.87
CA ALA A 191 -0.44 5.93 -18.59
C ALA A 191 -1.10 5.44 -19.89
N GLY A 192 -2.23 6.02 -20.29
CA GLY A 192 -2.96 5.60 -21.50
C GLY A 192 -3.82 4.34 -21.31
N VAL A 193 -3.90 3.80 -20.08
CA VAL A 193 -4.63 2.56 -19.78
C VAL A 193 -5.71 2.80 -18.73
N GLY A 194 -6.92 2.31 -19.01
CA GLY A 194 -8.02 2.27 -18.03
C GLY A 194 -8.23 0.85 -17.48
N VAL A 195 -8.60 0.75 -16.21
CA VAL A 195 -8.91 -0.52 -15.55
C VAL A 195 -10.32 -0.47 -14.97
N TYR A 196 -11.16 -1.42 -15.36
CA TYR A 196 -12.47 -1.62 -14.73
C TYR A 196 -12.32 -2.60 -13.57
N ARG A 197 -12.83 -2.24 -12.40
CA ARG A 197 -12.79 -3.07 -11.20
C ARG A 197 -14.17 -3.19 -10.59
N GLY A 198 -14.50 -4.39 -10.09
CA GLY A 198 -15.74 -4.65 -9.39
C GLY A 198 -15.59 -5.83 -8.42
N ILE A 199 -16.49 -5.91 -7.46
CA ILE A 199 -16.65 -7.08 -6.60
C ILE A 199 -17.93 -7.75 -7.04
N VAL A 200 -17.84 -9.02 -7.38
CA VAL A 200 -19.01 -9.86 -7.71
C VAL A 200 -19.17 -10.88 -6.60
N ALA A 201 -20.37 -10.99 -6.05
CA ALA A 201 -20.69 -12.04 -5.10
C ALA A 201 -20.49 -13.41 -5.78
N THR A 202 -19.79 -14.31 -5.11
CA THR A 202 -19.68 -15.70 -5.58
C THR A 202 -21.07 -16.32 -5.45
N VAL A 203 -21.72 -16.54 -6.58
CA VAL A 203 -22.97 -17.33 -6.62
C VAL A 203 -22.52 -18.77 -6.32
N SER A 204 -22.92 -19.31 -5.16
CA SER A 204 -22.78 -20.74 -4.92
C SER A 204 -23.40 -21.47 -6.11
N LYS A 205 -22.65 -22.40 -6.73
CA LYS A 205 -23.20 -23.21 -7.81
C LYS A 205 -24.55 -23.73 -7.37
N LEU A 206 -25.61 -23.28 -8.03
CA LEU A 206 -26.88 -23.98 -8.02
C LEU A 206 -26.57 -25.36 -8.60
N SER A 207 -26.61 -26.35 -7.74
CA SER A 207 -26.51 -27.78 -8.07
C SER A 207 -27.64 -28.18 -9.02
#